data_e5d9e479f25d926d6cb4ed21c0377daa
#
_entry.id   e5d9e479f25d926d6cb4ed21c0377daa
#
_cell.length_a   1.000
_cell.length_b   1.000
_cell.length_c   1.000
_cell.angle_alpha   90.00
_cell.angle_beta   90.00
_cell.angle_gamma   90.00
#
_symmetry.space_group_name_H-M   'P 1'
#
loop_
_entity.id
_entity.type
_entity.pdbx_description
1 polymer ?
#
loop_
_entity_poly.entity_id
_entity_poly.type
_entity_poly.pdbx_seq_one_letter_code
_entity_poly.pdbx_strand_id
1 'polypeptide(L)'
;MNASRASFSAWQTYLKERSPLPVIATIGLLQSLSSNYLFRQELDGAGILMSTACLTFLFILMRLMDEIKDHQKDRIAHPERPLPRGLIAPAQMRSAIQVLIGGLLAVGALLFLLRSPESGAALVFTVGYSLLMYKEFFCPAFINKNAFFYAFSHQLILIPMYVFSVAMVSPEAAFTARTLWFSLTGLGASFAFEVCRKLDPDAHPILRTYLALHGRTACVLVIVLALGLLSVSAWQIGVQNLIWPAVGLLILFLPLVYFRPERFKLIEAASAFVGLVQLLSVTVDHFL
;
A
#
# COMPACT_ATOMS: atom_id res chain seq x y z
N MET A 1 -1.10 -27.00 -25.58
CA MET A 1 0.24 -26.63 -25.10
C MET A 1 0.23 -26.74 -23.57
N ASN A 2 0.94 -27.72 -23.03
CA ASN A 2 1.11 -27.87 -21.58
C ASN A 2 1.88 -26.64 -21.08
N ALA A 3 1.20 -25.75 -20.36
CA ALA A 3 1.88 -24.69 -19.61
C ALA A 3 2.68 -25.38 -18.50
N SER A 4 3.95 -25.67 -18.74
CA SER A 4 4.85 -26.17 -17.70
C SER A 4 4.76 -25.22 -16.52
N ARG A 5 4.71 -25.76 -15.28
CA ARG A 5 4.70 -24.93 -14.07
C ARG A 5 5.94 -24.04 -14.07
N ALA A 6 5.79 -22.74 -13.78
CA ALA A 6 6.95 -21.89 -13.58
C ALA A 6 7.87 -22.52 -12.53
N SER A 7 9.16 -22.53 -12.81
CA SER A 7 10.14 -23.08 -11.89
C SER A 7 10.16 -22.29 -10.58
N PHE A 8 10.59 -22.89 -9.49
CA PHE A 8 10.81 -22.19 -8.23
C PHE A 8 11.75 -21.00 -8.41
N SER A 9 12.79 -21.12 -9.21
CA SER A 9 13.72 -20.03 -9.54
C SER A 9 13.06 -18.86 -10.27
N ALA A 10 12.06 -19.12 -11.13
CA ALA A 10 11.29 -18.06 -11.81
C ALA A 10 10.49 -17.23 -10.80
N TRP A 11 9.85 -17.88 -9.81
CA TRP A 11 9.15 -17.18 -8.75
C TRP A 11 10.09 -16.41 -7.81
N GLN A 12 11.26 -16.95 -7.48
CA GLN A 12 12.28 -16.22 -6.73
C GLN A 12 12.72 -14.95 -7.46
N THR A 13 12.98 -15.06 -8.78
CA THR A 13 13.33 -13.91 -9.61
C THR A 13 12.21 -12.88 -9.64
N TYR A 14 10.96 -13.31 -9.82
CA TYR A 14 9.79 -12.45 -9.78
C TYR A 14 9.71 -11.68 -8.45
N LEU A 15 9.77 -12.39 -7.32
CA LEU A 15 9.68 -11.77 -6.00
C LEU A 15 10.82 -10.76 -5.79
N LYS A 16 12.03 -11.09 -6.20
CA LYS A 16 13.18 -10.18 -6.08
C LYS A 16 12.99 -8.89 -6.89
N GLU A 17 12.45 -8.99 -8.11
CA GLU A 17 12.30 -7.84 -9.01
C GLU A 17 11.04 -7.00 -8.75
N ARG A 18 9.93 -7.64 -8.33
CA ARG A 18 8.61 -6.99 -8.30
C ARG A 18 7.99 -6.88 -6.92
N SER A 19 8.41 -7.72 -5.99
CA SER A 19 7.84 -7.81 -4.64
C SER A 19 8.92 -8.18 -3.63
N PRO A 20 9.95 -7.32 -3.43
CA PRO A 20 11.10 -7.64 -2.58
C PRO A 20 10.61 -7.94 -1.15
N LEU A 21 10.58 -9.23 -0.80
CA LEU A 21 10.01 -9.72 0.46
C LEU A 21 10.55 -9.00 1.71
N PRO A 22 11.88 -8.72 1.83
CA PRO A 22 12.36 -8.01 3.01
C PRO A 22 11.73 -6.63 3.18
N VAL A 23 11.57 -5.88 2.09
CA VAL A 23 10.96 -4.53 2.13
C VAL A 23 9.49 -4.62 2.53
N ILE A 24 8.73 -5.50 1.88
CA ILE A 24 7.29 -5.67 2.13
C ILE A 24 7.05 -6.16 3.56
N ALA A 25 7.85 -7.14 4.03
CA ALA A 25 7.75 -7.66 5.39
C ALA A 25 8.13 -6.59 6.43
N THR A 26 9.14 -5.74 6.15
CA THR A 26 9.50 -4.62 7.01
C THR A 26 8.35 -3.61 7.13
N ILE A 27 7.67 -3.26 6.03
CA ILE A 27 6.49 -2.38 6.07
C ILE A 27 5.39 -3.01 6.94
N GLY A 28 5.07 -4.29 6.73
CA GLY A 28 4.10 -5.01 7.54
C GLY A 28 4.47 -5.08 9.02
N LEU A 29 5.76 -5.29 9.32
CA LEU A 29 6.28 -5.32 10.70
C LEU A 29 6.16 -3.96 11.37
N LEU A 30 6.61 -2.89 10.73
CA LEU A 30 6.54 -1.53 11.28
C LEU A 30 5.08 -1.10 11.52
N GLN A 31 4.17 -1.42 10.59
CA GLN A 31 2.74 -1.18 10.79
C GLN A 31 2.19 -1.97 11.97
N SER A 32 2.56 -3.25 12.12
CA SER A 32 2.08 -4.12 13.21
C SER A 32 2.65 -3.68 14.56
N LEU A 33 3.92 -3.27 14.62
CA LEU A 33 4.55 -2.68 15.81
C LEU A 33 3.86 -1.38 16.23
N SER A 34 3.63 -0.47 15.26
CA SER A 34 2.92 0.77 15.52
C SER A 34 1.48 0.53 15.98
N SER A 35 0.78 -0.49 15.44
CA SER A 35 -0.53 -0.90 15.94
C SER A 35 -0.45 -1.37 17.41
N ASN A 36 0.58 -2.15 17.74
CA ASN A 36 0.77 -2.61 19.13
C ASN A 36 0.99 -1.43 20.07
N TYR A 37 1.99 -0.59 19.81
CA TYR A 37 2.37 0.48 20.73
C TYR A 37 1.36 1.62 20.82
N LEU A 38 0.48 1.80 19.81
CA LEU A 38 -0.61 2.76 19.89
C LEU A 38 -1.71 2.35 20.88
N PHE A 39 -1.93 1.03 21.04
CA PHE A 39 -3.07 0.50 21.80
C PHE A 39 -2.70 -0.38 23.00
N ARG A 40 -1.46 -0.82 23.12
CA ARG A 40 -0.99 -1.67 24.22
C ARG A 40 0.32 -1.18 24.81
N GLN A 41 0.48 -1.40 26.13
CA GLN A 41 1.75 -1.18 26.83
C GLN A 41 2.71 -2.38 26.65
N GLU A 42 2.15 -3.59 26.63
CA GLU A 42 2.92 -4.83 26.49
C GLU A 42 3.00 -5.29 25.05
N LEU A 43 4.13 -5.93 24.70
CA LEU A 43 4.37 -6.45 23.36
C LEU A 43 3.59 -7.74 23.14
N ASP A 44 2.64 -7.75 22.20
CA ASP A 44 2.00 -8.96 21.71
C ASP A 44 2.77 -9.52 20.50
N GLY A 45 3.86 -10.23 20.78
CA GLY A 45 4.73 -10.78 19.76
C GLY A 45 4.01 -11.71 18.76
N ALA A 46 3.04 -12.52 19.23
CA ALA A 46 2.27 -13.42 18.38
C ALA A 46 1.35 -12.63 17.44
N GLY A 47 0.63 -11.64 17.97
CA GLY A 47 -0.25 -10.75 17.18
C GLY A 47 0.54 -9.98 16.13
N ILE A 48 1.71 -9.42 16.50
CA ILE A 48 2.60 -8.70 15.58
C ILE A 48 3.10 -9.61 14.47
N LEU A 49 3.60 -10.81 14.79
CA LEU A 49 4.13 -11.74 13.79
C LEU A 49 3.05 -12.19 12.80
N MET A 50 1.88 -12.57 13.30
CA MET A 50 0.76 -12.99 12.46
C MET A 50 0.25 -11.83 11.58
N SER A 51 0.08 -10.64 12.15
CA SER A 51 -0.29 -9.44 11.40
C SER A 51 0.73 -9.15 10.28
N THR A 52 2.02 -9.16 10.61
CA THR A 52 3.12 -8.96 9.64
C THR A 52 3.04 -9.95 8.49
N ALA A 53 2.85 -11.24 8.79
CA ALA A 53 2.74 -12.28 7.78
C ALA A 53 1.53 -12.05 6.86
N CYS A 54 0.34 -11.82 7.44
CA CYS A 54 -0.88 -11.58 6.65
C CYS A 54 -0.77 -10.30 5.79
N LEU A 55 -0.24 -9.19 6.33
CA LEU A 55 -0.01 -7.97 5.58
C LEU A 55 0.97 -8.19 4.43
N THR A 56 2.04 -8.96 4.65
CA THR A 56 3.01 -9.33 3.61
C THR A 56 2.33 -10.08 2.47
N PHE A 57 1.51 -11.09 2.77
CA PHE A 57 0.77 -11.83 1.75
C PHE A 57 -0.32 -10.99 1.06
N LEU A 58 -0.97 -10.05 1.76
CA LEU A 58 -1.90 -9.09 1.16
C LEU A 58 -1.19 -8.18 0.16
N PHE A 59 -0.02 -7.64 0.49
CA PHE A 59 0.77 -6.83 -0.45
C PHE A 59 1.20 -7.63 -1.67
N ILE A 60 1.64 -8.90 -1.49
CA ILE A 60 1.96 -9.79 -2.61
C ILE A 60 0.72 -10.03 -3.47
N LEU A 61 -0.43 -10.34 -2.86
CA LEU A 61 -1.69 -10.58 -3.57
C LEU A 61 -2.06 -9.37 -4.44
N MET A 62 -2.06 -8.16 -3.86
CA MET A 62 -2.34 -6.94 -4.62
C MET A 62 -1.36 -6.74 -5.77
N ARG A 63 -0.07 -7.01 -5.54
CA ARG A 63 0.95 -6.92 -6.58
C ARG A 63 0.70 -7.87 -7.74
N LEU A 64 0.37 -9.15 -7.46
CA LEU A 64 0.04 -10.14 -8.50
C LEU A 64 -1.20 -9.71 -9.30
N MET A 65 -2.21 -9.16 -8.63
CA MET A 65 -3.42 -8.64 -9.28
C MET A 65 -3.11 -7.48 -10.23
N ASP A 66 -2.25 -6.54 -9.80
CA ASP A 66 -1.81 -5.41 -10.62
C ASP A 66 -1.04 -5.87 -11.86
N GLU A 67 -0.14 -6.87 -11.74
CA GLU A 67 0.60 -7.42 -12.88
C GLU A 67 -0.35 -7.97 -13.96
N ILE A 68 -1.44 -8.62 -13.57
CA ILE A 68 -2.45 -9.13 -14.53
C ILE A 68 -3.24 -7.96 -15.17
N LYS A 69 -3.64 -6.97 -14.37
CA LYS A 69 -4.39 -5.80 -14.87
C LYS A 69 -3.58 -4.98 -15.86
N ASP A 70 -2.32 -4.74 -15.55
CA ASP A 70 -1.45 -3.87 -16.33
C ASP A 70 -0.68 -4.60 -17.44
N HIS A 71 -0.84 -5.93 -17.58
CA HIS A 71 -0.05 -6.75 -18.48
C HIS A 71 0.05 -6.21 -19.92
N GLN A 72 -1.06 -5.73 -20.50
CA GLN A 72 -1.06 -5.19 -21.87
C GLN A 72 -0.27 -3.88 -21.97
N LYS A 73 -0.38 -2.99 -20.99
CA LYS A 73 0.36 -1.73 -20.92
C LYS A 73 1.85 -1.99 -20.68
N ASP A 74 2.14 -2.91 -19.77
CA ASP A 74 3.51 -3.28 -19.41
C ASP A 74 4.27 -3.95 -20.56
N ARG A 75 3.59 -4.68 -21.45
CA ARG A 75 4.23 -5.22 -22.66
C ARG A 75 4.79 -4.14 -23.57
N ILE A 76 4.26 -2.93 -23.51
CA ILE A 76 4.71 -1.78 -24.33
C ILE A 76 5.68 -0.92 -23.54
N ALA A 77 5.32 -0.52 -22.31
CA ALA A 77 6.11 0.42 -21.51
C ALA A 77 7.27 -0.25 -20.75
N HIS A 78 7.15 -1.54 -20.42
CA HIS A 78 8.09 -2.28 -19.57
C HIS A 78 8.25 -3.73 -20.03
N PRO A 79 8.71 -3.98 -21.28
CA PRO A 79 8.85 -5.33 -21.83
C PRO A 79 9.84 -6.22 -21.05
N GLU A 80 10.75 -5.61 -20.29
CA GLU A 80 11.74 -6.27 -19.45
C GLU A 80 11.16 -6.92 -18.18
N ARG A 81 9.94 -6.55 -17.75
CA ARG A 81 9.31 -7.08 -16.54
C ARG A 81 9.03 -8.59 -16.65
N PRO A 82 8.99 -9.32 -15.50
CA PRO A 82 8.84 -10.78 -15.50
C PRO A 82 7.63 -11.33 -16.25
N LEU A 83 6.46 -10.71 -16.12
CA LEU A 83 5.25 -11.17 -16.80
C LEU A 83 5.28 -10.84 -18.30
N PRO A 84 5.59 -9.61 -18.77
CA PRO A 84 5.76 -9.27 -20.18
C PRO A 84 6.79 -10.12 -20.90
N ARG A 85 7.97 -10.38 -20.29
CA ARG A 85 9.03 -11.19 -20.92
C ARG A 85 8.78 -12.70 -20.85
N GLY A 86 7.64 -13.15 -20.27
CA GLY A 86 7.24 -14.56 -20.26
C GLY A 86 7.93 -15.42 -19.20
N LEU A 87 8.58 -14.82 -18.18
CA LEU A 87 9.22 -15.58 -17.08
C LEU A 87 8.16 -16.35 -16.26
N ILE A 88 6.97 -15.76 -16.09
CA ILE A 88 5.80 -16.38 -15.50
C ILE A 88 4.62 -16.20 -16.46
N ALA A 89 3.91 -17.28 -16.75
CA ALA A 89 2.75 -17.20 -17.64
C ALA A 89 1.55 -16.57 -16.90
N PRO A 90 0.67 -15.79 -17.61
CA PRO A 90 -0.53 -15.20 -16.99
C PRO A 90 -1.44 -16.22 -16.31
N ALA A 91 -1.51 -17.45 -16.81
CA ALA A 91 -2.29 -18.52 -16.18
C ALA A 91 -1.72 -18.91 -14.81
N GLN A 92 -0.39 -19.01 -14.70
CA GLN A 92 0.30 -19.34 -13.44
C GLN A 92 0.14 -18.19 -12.42
N MET A 93 0.21 -16.94 -12.87
CA MET A 93 -0.07 -15.77 -12.03
C MET A 93 -1.49 -15.79 -11.47
N ARG A 94 -2.50 -16.09 -12.31
CA ARG A 94 -3.89 -16.24 -11.86
C ARG A 94 -4.07 -17.36 -10.85
N SER A 95 -3.39 -18.50 -11.06
CA SER A 95 -3.43 -19.61 -10.08
C SER A 95 -2.81 -19.20 -8.74
N ALA A 96 -1.70 -18.47 -8.74
CA ALA A 96 -1.09 -17.96 -7.51
C ALA A 96 -2.02 -16.97 -6.77
N ILE A 97 -2.71 -16.08 -7.50
CA ILE A 97 -3.74 -15.19 -6.94
C ILE A 97 -4.84 -16.01 -6.24
N GLN A 98 -5.37 -17.06 -6.89
CA GLN A 98 -6.42 -17.89 -6.32
C GLN A 98 -5.96 -18.63 -5.04
N VAL A 99 -4.74 -19.16 -5.04
CA VAL A 99 -4.14 -19.81 -3.86
C VAL A 99 -3.98 -18.83 -2.71
N LEU A 100 -3.48 -17.61 -2.97
CA LEU A 100 -3.34 -16.59 -1.93
C LEU A 100 -4.68 -16.13 -1.37
N ILE A 101 -5.69 -15.93 -2.22
CA ILE A 101 -7.05 -15.59 -1.77
C ILE A 101 -7.59 -16.69 -0.87
N GLY A 102 -7.55 -17.96 -1.32
CA GLY A 102 -8.04 -19.09 -0.52
C GLY A 102 -7.30 -19.24 0.80
N GLY A 103 -5.97 -19.10 0.79
CA GLY A 103 -5.13 -19.13 1.98
C GLY A 103 -5.46 -18.02 2.99
N LEU A 104 -5.55 -16.77 2.51
CA LEU A 104 -5.89 -15.62 3.38
C LEU A 104 -7.32 -15.71 3.94
N LEU A 105 -8.30 -16.21 3.16
CA LEU A 105 -9.65 -16.44 3.66
C LEU A 105 -9.68 -17.55 4.70
N ALA A 106 -8.93 -18.65 4.51
CA ALA A 106 -8.80 -19.72 5.49
C ALA A 106 -8.16 -19.22 6.79
N VAL A 107 -7.08 -18.41 6.67
CA VAL A 107 -6.46 -17.75 7.84
C VAL A 107 -7.47 -16.82 8.52
N GLY A 108 -8.24 -16.04 7.77
CA GLY A 108 -9.29 -15.17 8.33
C GLY A 108 -10.34 -15.95 9.12
N ALA A 109 -10.79 -17.09 8.62
CA ALA A 109 -11.71 -17.98 9.34
C ALA A 109 -11.07 -18.54 10.62
N LEU A 110 -9.82 -18.97 10.56
CA LEU A 110 -9.08 -19.44 11.74
C LEU A 110 -8.89 -18.34 12.79
N LEU A 111 -8.53 -17.11 12.38
CA LEU A 111 -8.40 -15.97 13.28
C LEU A 111 -9.73 -15.61 13.94
N PHE A 112 -10.83 -15.67 13.19
CA PHE A 112 -12.18 -15.45 13.72
C PHE A 112 -12.52 -16.41 14.86
N LEU A 113 -12.13 -17.69 14.73
CA LEU A 113 -12.42 -18.72 15.72
C LEU A 113 -11.42 -18.77 16.87
N LEU A 114 -10.14 -18.50 16.61
CA LEU A 114 -9.03 -18.78 17.55
C LEU A 114 -8.42 -17.54 18.18
N ARG A 115 -8.55 -16.36 17.54
CA ARG A 115 -7.98 -15.10 18.04
C ARG A 115 -9.06 -14.12 18.49
N SER A 116 -9.81 -13.58 17.57
CA SER A 116 -10.98 -12.74 17.79
C SER A 116 -11.85 -12.62 16.54
N PRO A 117 -13.18 -12.42 16.69
CA PRO A 117 -14.07 -12.15 15.56
C PRO A 117 -13.63 -10.91 14.75
N GLU A 118 -13.13 -9.87 15.42
CA GLU A 118 -12.69 -8.62 14.79
C GLU A 118 -11.50 -8.84 13.88
N SER A 119 -10.49 -9.61 14.31
CA SER A 119 -9.29 -9.88 13.49
C SER A 119 -9.63 -10.74 12.27
N GLY A 120 -10.46 -11.78 12.45
CA GLY A 120 -10.90 -12.60 11.33
C GLY A 120 -11.75 -11.83 10.33
N ALA A 121 -12.76 -11.10 10.80
CA ALA A 121 -13.64 -10.28 9.97
C ALA A 121 -12.85 -9.19 9.21
N ALA A 122 -11.92 -8.49 9.88
CA ALA A 122 -11.10 -7.46 9.24
C ALA A 122 -10.22 -8.03 8.12
N LEU A 123 -9.61 -9.21 8.31
CA LEU A 123 -8.83 -9.86 7.25
C LEU A 123 -9.71 -10.26 6.07
N VAL A 124 -10.84 -10.91 6.32
CA VAL A 124 -11.79 -11.33 5.27
C VAL A 124 -12.31 -10.11 4.51
N PHE A 125 -12.67 -9.02 5.20
CA PHE A 125 -13.10 -7.78 4.58
C PHE A 125 -11.98 -7.16 3.71
N THR A 126 -10.72 -7.16 4.19
CA THR A 126 -9.57 -6.65 3.43
C THR A 126 -9.34 -7.44 2.14
N VAL A 127 -9.43 -8.77 2.21
CA VAL A 127 -9.36 -9.64 1.01
C VAL A 127 -10.53 -9.32 0.06
N GLY A 128 -11.75 -9.18 0.58
CA GLY A 128 -12.92 -8.80 -0.19
C GLY A 128 -12.74 -7.45 -0.89
N TYR A 129 -12.22 -6.45 -0.18
CA TYR A 129 -11.93 -5.14 -0.76
C TYR A 129 -10.87 -5.23 -1.87
N SER A 130 -9.80 -6.03 -1.68
CA SER A 130 -8.79 -6.25 -2.72
C SER A 130 -9.38 -6.87 -3.99
N LEU A 131 -10.36 -7.77 -3.85
CA LEU A 131 -11.10 -8.34 -4.98
C LEU A 131 -11.97 -7.30 -5.69
N LEU A 132 -12.63 -6.40 -4.95
CA LEU A 132 -13.38 -5.28 -5.53
C LEU A 132 -12.45 -4.38 -6.34
N MET A 133 -11.28 -4.03 -5.82
CA MET A 133 -10.24 -3.26 -6.52
C MET A 133 -9.78 -3.97 -7.80
N TYR A 134 -9.52 -5.28 -7.71
CA TYR A 134 -9.12 -6.10 -8.85
C TYR A 134 -10.18 -6.10 -9.97
N LYS A 135 -11.46 -6.04 -9.61
CA LYS A 135 -12.61 -5.95 -10.52
C LYS A 135 -13.02 -4.50 -10.84
N GLU A 136 -12.19 -3.51 -10.46
CA GLU A 136 -12.51 -2.09 -10.62
C GLU A 136 -13.92 -1.75 -10.11
N PHE A 137 -14.26 -2.33 -8.94
CA PHE A 137 -15.55 -2.17 -8.25
C PHE A 137 -16.77 -2.45 -9.14
N PHE A 138 -16.59 -3.28 -10.16
CA PHE A 138 -17.61 -3.59 -11.21
C PHE A 138 -18.13 -2.37 -11.98
N CYS A 139 -17.46 -1.21 -11.86
CA CYS A 139 -17.82 0.02 -12.56
C CYS A 139 -16.61 0.70 -13.24
N PRO A 140 -15.83 -0.02 -14.09
CA PRO A 140 -14.60 0.48 -14.68
C PRO A 140 -14.80 1.78 -15.46
N ALA A 141 -15.91 1.93 -16.16
CA ALA A 141 -16.23 3.14 -16.94
C ALA A 141 -16.38 4.39 -16.06
N PHE A 142 -16.81 4.25 -14.80
CA PHE A 142 -16.93 5.35 -13.86
C PHE A 142 -15.58 5.65 -13.18
N ILE A 143 -14.92 4.62 -12.66
CA ILE A 143 -13.68 4.76 -11.88
C ILE A 143 -12.54 5.30 -12.75
N ASN A 144 -12.43 4.85 -14.02
CA ASN A 144 -11.37 5.27 -14.92
C ASN A 144 -11.55 6.68 -15.52
N LYS A 145 -12.65 7.40 -15.20
CA LYS A 145 -12.84 8.77 -15.68
C LYS A 145 -11.83 9.76 -15.11
N ASN A 146 -11.40 9.53 -13.87
CA ASN A 146 -10.43 10.41 -13.18
C ASN A 146 -9.34 9.57 -12.52
N ALA A 147 -8.08 9.81 -12.90
CA ALA A 147 -6.96 9.04 -12.39
C ALA A 147 -6.73 9.21 -10.88
N PHE A 148 -6.99 10.39 -10.31
CA PHE A 148 -6.88 10.60 -8.87
C PHE A 148 -7.98 9.85 -8.11
N PHE A 149 -9.21 9.85 -8.63
CA PHE A 149 -10.30 9.10 -8.03
C PHE A 149 -10.03 7.59 -8.09
N TYR A 150 -9.52 7.11 -9.23
CA TYR A 150 -9.05 5.72 -9.38
C TYR A 150 -8.02 5.37 -8.30
N ALA A 151 -6.97 6.17 -8.17
CA ALA A 151 -5.93 5.94 -7.20
C ALA A 151 -6.45 6.00 -5.76
N PHE A 152 -7.24 7.02 -5.43
CA PHE A 152 -7.80 7.19 -4.10
C PHE A 152 -8.68 6.00 -3.70
N SER A 153 -9.60 5.56 -4.58
CA SER A 153 -10.45 4.40 -4.31
C SER A 153 -9.66 3.11 -4.07
N HIS A 154 -8.51 2.95 -4.75
CA HIS A 154 -7.63 1.81 -4.54
C HIS A 154 -6.80 1.96 -3.25
N GLN A 155 -6.38 3.16 -2.88
CA GLN A 155 -5.63 3.40 -1.66
C GLN A 155 -6.48 3.25 -0.37
N LEU A 156 -7.82 3.34 -0.47
CA LEU A 156 -8.71 3.12 0.66
C LEU A 156 -8.57 1.72 1.29
N ILE A 157 -7.96 0.74 0.60
CA ILE A 157 -7.63 -0.57 1.17
C ILE A 157 -6.71 -0.48 2.39
N LEU A 158 -5.95 0.60 2.51
CA LEU A 158 -5.11 0.80 3.69
C LEU A 158 -5.94 0.87 4.98
N ILE A 159 -7.16 1.44 4.93
CA ILE A 159 -8.01 1.52 6.11
C ILE A 159 -8.28 0.13 6.69
N PRO A 160 -8.88 -0.84 5.97
CA PRO A 160 -9.09 -2.17 6.52
C PRO A 160 -7.79 -2.92 6.84
N MET A 161 -6.66 -2.64 6.17
CA MET A 161 -5.35 -3.22 6.53
C MET A 161 -4.88 -2.72 7.90
N TYR A 162 -5.07 -1.44 8.23
CA TYR A 162 -4.77 -0.89 9.55
C TYR A 162 -5.74 -1.41 10.61
N VAL A 163 -7.04 -1.47 10.31
CA VAL A 163 -8.05 -2.07 11.19
C VAL A 163 -7.67 -3.52 11.51
N PHE A 164 -7.26 -4.31 10.51
CA PHE A 164 -6.79 -5.68 10.71
C PHE A 164 -5.56 -5.73 11.64
N SER A 165 -4.54 -4.90 11.40
CA SER A 165 -3.33 -4.91 12.23
C SER A 165 -3.62 -4.50 13.69
N VAL A 166 -4.55 -3.58 13.92
CA VAL A 166 -5.01 -3.22 15.26
C VAL A 166 -5.83 -4.35 15.87
N ALA A 167 -6.78 -4.96 15.15
CA ALA A 167 -7.57 -6.08 15.63
C ALA A 167 -6.72 -7.28 16.07
N MET A 168 -5.57 -7.47 15.43
CA MET A 168 -4.64 -8.55 15.80
C MET A 168 -3.98 -8.35 17.17
N VAL A 169 -3.83 -7.12 17.64
CA VAL A 169 -3.16 -6.81 18.91
C VAL A 169 -4.11 -6.28 19.98
N SER A 170 -5.17 -5.59 19.58
CA SER A 170 -6.19 -4.99 20.47
C SER A 170 -7.56 -5.03 19.78
N PRO A 171 -8.27 -6.19 19.84
CA PRO A 171 -9.55 -6.37 19.12
C PRO A 171 -10.61 -5.32 19.44
N GLU A 172 -10.70 -4.92 20.72
CA GLU A 172 -11.62 -3.92 21.24
C GLU A 172 -11.39 -2.51 20.66
N ALA A 173 -10.16 -2.24 20.21
CA ALA A 173 -9.79 -0.96 19.59
C ALA A 173 -10.01 -0.93 18.08
N ALA A 174 -10.28 -2.07 17.44
CA ALA A 174 -10.30 -2.22 15.98
C ALA A 174 -11.20 -1.21 15.25
N PHE A 175 -12.36 -0.91 15.81
CA PHE A 175 -13.37 -0.03 15.20
C PHE A 175 -13.55 1.30 15.92
N THR A 176 -12.49 1.79 16.59
CA THR A 176 -12.52 3.08 17.29
C THR A 176 -12.13 4.24 16.36
N ALA A 177 -12.49 5.46 16.75
CA ALA A 177 -12.06 6.69 16.08
C ALA A 177 -10.52 6.81 16.04
N ARG A 178 -9.82 6.36 17.08
CA ARG A 178 -8.36 6.37 17.13
C ARG A 178 -7.74 5.47 16.04
N THR A 179 -8.32 4.30 15.82
CA THR A 179 -7.90 3.39 14.73
C THR A 179 -8.18 3.99 13.36
N LEU A 180 -9.31 4.68 13.19
CA LEU A 180 -9.58 5.39 11.94
C LEU A 180 -8.53 6.49 11.69
N TRP A 181 -8.22 7.33 12.67
CA TRP A 181 -7.18 8.36 12.53
C TRP A 181 -5.80 7.74 12.23
N PHE A 182 -5.46 6.63 12.90
CA PHE A 182 -4.24 5.90 12.60
C PHE A 182 -4.21 5.38 11.16
N SER A 183 -5.31 4.83 10.66
CA SER A 183 -5.43 4.40 9.25
C SER A 183 -5.28 5.56 8.27
N LEU A 184 -5.82 6.73 8.61
CA LEU A 184 -5.75 7.93 7.77
C LEU A 184 -4.32 8.51 7.72
N THR A 185 -3.46 8.29 8.73
CA THR A 185 -2.03 8.65 8.60
C THR A 185 -1.37 7.84 7.48
N GLY A 186 -1.61 6.53 7.44
CA GLY A 186 -1.10 5.65 6.39
C GLY A 186 -1.66 6.01 5.01
N LEU A 187 -2.97 6.28 4.92
CA LEU A 187 -3.62 6.69 3.68
C LEU A 187 -3.02 8.00 3.14
N GLY A 188 -2.86 9.02 3.99
CA GLY A 188 -2.28 10.30 3.57
C GLY A 188 -0.85 10.18 3.08
N ALA A 189 0.02 9.49 3.83
CA ALA A 189 1.41 9.26 3.45
C ALA A 189 1.53 8.46 2.15
N SER A 190 0.77 7.36 2.03
CA SER A 190 0.81 6.48 0.86
C SER A 190 0.24 7.15 -0.39
N PHE A 191 -0.83 7.95 -0.25
CA PHE A 191 -1.41 8.65 -1.38
C PHE A 191 -0.51 9.78 -1.89
N ALA A 192 0.15 10.52 -0.97
CA ALA A 192 1.17 11.48 -1.35
C ALA A 192 2.32 10.80 -2.13
N PHE A 193 2.84 9.68 -1.62
CA PHE A 193 3.87 8.89 -2.31
C PHE A 193 3.42 8.40 -3.68
N GLU A 194 2.18 7.89 -3.79
CA GLU A 194 1.62 7.39 -5.05
C GLU A 194 1.61 8.47 -6.14
N VAL A 195 1.28 9.70 -5.80
CA VAL A 195 1.30 10.81 -6.76
C VAL A 195 2.73 11.24 -7.04
N CYS A 196 3.59 11.40 -6.01
CA CYS A 196 4.98 11.84 -6.17
C CYS A 196 5.80 10.91 -7.08
N ARG A 197 5.66 9.59 -6.93
CA ARG A 197 6.41 8.62 -7.76
C ARG A 197 6.01 8.62 -9.24
N LYS A 198 4.89 9.24 -9.59
CA LYS A 198 4.37 9.36 -10.96
C LYS A 198 4.51 10.77 -11.55
N LEU A 199 5.38 11.60 -10.97
CA LEU A 199 5.72 12.94 -11.49
C LEU A 199 6.79 12.90 -12.58
N ASP A 200 7.13 11.72 -13.10
CA ASP A 200 8.10 11.55 -14.18
C ASP A 200 7.63 12.26 -15.45
N PRO A 201 8.36 13.30 -15.93
CA PRO A 201 7.99 14.01 -17.14
C PRO A 201 8.23 13.20 -18.42
N ASP A 202 9.10 12.21 -18.36
CA ASP A 202 9.52 11.37 -19.50
C ASP A 202 8.79 10.01 -19.51
N ALA A 203 7.80 9.82 -18.64
CA ALA A 203 7.02 8.59 -18.56
C ALA A 203 6.35 8.27 -19.91
N HIS A 204 6.39 6.98 -20.32
CA HIS A 204 5.76 6.55 -21.56
C HIS A 204 4.27 6.92 -21.61
N PRO A 205 3.75 7.53 -22.70
CA PRO A 205 2.37 8.06 -22.76
C PRO A 205 1.28 7.04 -22.46
N ILE A 206 1.51 5.75 -22.76
CA ILE A 206 0.55 4.66 -22.48
C ILE A 206 0.27 4.49 -20.98
N LEU A 207 1.19 4.93 -20.11
CA LEU A 207 1.05 4.84 -18.65
C LEU A 207 0.03 5.85 -18.10
N ARG A 208 -0.29 6.89 -18.86
CA ARG A 208 -1.29 7.92 -18.51
C ARG A 208 -1.10 8.40 -17.07
N THR A 209 0.12 8.90 -16.76
CA THR A 209 0.45 9.39 -15.42
C THR A 209 -0.44 10.56 -15.00
N TYR A 210 -0.54 10.84 -13.69
CA TYR A 210 -1.27 12.01 -13.17
C TYR A 210 -0.76 13.31 -13.77
N LEU A 211 0.57 13.43 -13.92
CA LEU A 211 1.22 14.59 -14.52
C LEU A 211 0.74 14.82 -15.96
N ALA A 212 0.70 13.74 -16.76
CA ALA A 212 0.27 13.81 -18.16
C ALA A 212 -1.23 14.11 -18.32
N LEU A 213 -2.07 13.62 -17.40
CA LEU A 213 -3.54 13.78 -17.49
C LEU A 213 -4.06 15.07 -16.86
N HIS A 214 -3.47 15.51 -15.76
CA HIS A 214 -4.02 16.58 -14.93
C HIS A 214 -3.06 17.78 -14.75
N GLY A 215 -1.81 17.64 -15.19
CA GLY A 215 -0.80 18.69 -15.09
C GLY A 215 -0.21 18.86 -13.69
N ARG A 216 0.80 19.75 -13.61
CA ARG A 216 1.63 19.96 -12.40
C ARG A 216 0.82 20.48 -11.21
N THR A 217 -0.01 21.49 -11.44
CA THR A 217 -0.78 22.13 -10.37
C THR A 217 -1.75 21.18 -9.68
N ALA A 218 -2.47 20.36 -10.45
CA ALA A 218 -3.38 19.37 -9.88
C ALA A 218 -2.62 18.32 -9.05
N CYS A 219 -1.46 17.84 -9.54
CA CYS A 219 -0.62 16.91 -8.78
C CYS A 219 -0.16 17.52 -7.45
N VAL A 220 0.36 18.76 -7.46
CA VAL A 220 0.79 19.46 -6.25
C VAL A 220 -0.36 19.66 -5.27
N LEU A 221 -1.54 20.08 -5.73
CA LEU A 221 -2.73 20.22 -4.90
C LEU A 221 -3.12 18.90 -4.22
N VAL A 222 -3.15 17.80 -4.96
CA VAL A 222 -3.49 16.49 -4.40
C VAL A 222 -2.45 16.02 -3.39
N ILE A 223 -1.15 16.25 -3.64
CA ILE A 223 -0.09 15.97 -2.67
C ILE A 223 -0.31 16.78 -1.39
N VAL A 224 -0.56 18.08 -1.49
CA VAL A 224 -0.79 18.96 -0.33
C VAL A 224 -2.02 18.52 0.47
N LEU A 225 -3.11 18.15 -0.20
CA LEU A 225 -4.31 17.62 0.46
C LEU A 225 -4.02 16.28 1.20
N ALA A 226 -3.26 15.39 0.58
CA ALA A 226 -2.86 14.13 1.21
C ALA A 226 -1.94 14.36 2.43
N LEU A 227 -1.01 15.32 2.34
CA LEU A 227 -0.16 15.72 3.46
C LEU A 227 -0.96 16.45 4.56
N GLY A 228 -1.99 17.20 4.20
CA GLY A 228 -2.94 17.79 5.14
C GLY A 228 -3.70 16.70 5.92
N LEU A 229 -4.22 15.68 5.23
CA LEU A 229 -4.85 14.53 5.87
C LEU A 229 -3.89 13.82 6.82
N LEU A 230 -2.67 13.54 6.38
CA LEU A 230 -1.62 12.95 7.23
C LEU A 230 -1.37 13.81 8.48
N SER A 231 -1.20 15.12 8.30
CA SER A 231 -0.86 16.05 9.39
C SER A 231 -1.96 16.15 10.45
N VAL A 232 -3.23 16.25 10.02
CA VAL A 232 -4.39 16.27 10.93
C VAL A 232 -4.51 14.94 11.64
N SER A 233 -4.37 13.83 10.93
CA SER A 233 -4.46 12.50 11.51
C SER A 233 -3.35 12.23 12.52
N ALA A 234 -2.13 12.68 12.23
CA ALA A 234 -0.98 12.59 13.13
C ALA A 234 -1.22 13.37 14.44
N TRP A 235 -1.83 14.56 14.35
CA TRP A 235 -2.22 15.34 15.51
C TRP A 235 -3.28 14.61 16.37
N GLN A 236 -4.27 14.00 15.75
CA GLN A 236 -5.32 13.26 16.43
C GLN A 236 -4.82 12.03 17.22
N ILE A 237 -3.71 11.42 16.80
CA ILE A 237 -3.13 10.28 17.51
C ILE A 237 -1.89 10.65 18.36
N GLY A 238 -1.44 11.92 18.32
CA GLY A 238 -0.39 12.45 19.20
C GLY A 238 1.04 12.40 18.63
N VAL A 239 1.25 11.97 17.37
CA VAL A 239 2.60 11.80 16.77
C VAL A 239 3.04 12.93 15.82
N GLN A 240 2.38 14.08 15.90
CA GLN A 240 2.64 15.22 15.01
C GLN A 240 4.08 15.72 15.06
N ASN A 241 4.75 15.66 16.22
CA ASN A 241 6.11 16.16 16.40
C ASN A 241 7.14 15.43 15.55
N LEU A 242 6.88 14.16 15.22
CA LEU A 242 7.71 13.35 14.34
C LEU A 242 7.32 13.53 12.85
N ILE A 243 6.04 13.64 12.58
CA ILE A 243 5.51 13.66 11.19
C ILE A 243 5.64 15.04 10.55
N TRP A 244 5.33 16.13 11.25
CA TRP A 244 5.34 17.48 10.66
C TRP A 244 6.69 17.93 10.10
N PRO A 245 7.85 17.63 10.71
CA PRO A 245 9.15 17.95 10.10
C PRO A 245 9.36 17.23 8.76
N ALA A 246 8.97 15.95 8.65
CA ALA A 246 9.08 15.19 7.41
C ALA A 246 8.13 15.73 6.32
N VAL A 247 6.90 16.11 6.70
CA VAL A 247 5.94 16.77 5.81
C VAL A 247 6.50 18.12 5.33
N GLY A 248 7.07 18.92 6.24
CA GLY A 248 7.73 20.18 5.90
C GLY A 248 8.87 20.00 4.90
N LEU A 249 9.70 18.98 5.08
CA LEU A 249 10.77 18.63 4.14
C LEU A 249 10.20 18.33 2.74
N LEU A 250 9.16 17.51 2.62
CA LEU A 250 8.56 17.23 1.33
C LEU A 250 7.97 18.47 0.68
N ILE A 251 7.31 19.35 1.46
CA ILE A 251 6.77 20.62 0.95
C ILE A 251 7.88 21.51 0.37
N LEU A 252 9.07 21.54 0.99
CA LEU A 252 10.22 22.29 0.47
C LEU A 252 10.72 21.77 -0.89
N PHE A 253 10.49 20.50 -1.22
CA PHE A 253 10.86 19.94 -2.52
C PHE A 253 9.78 20.11 -3.60
N LEU A 254 8.51 20.38 -3.24
CA LEU A 254 7.42 20.49 -4.23
C LEU A 254 7.66 21.57 -5.32
N PRO A 255 8.30 22.72 -5.06
CA PRO A 255 8.62 23.69 -6.12
C PRO A 255 9.45 23.10 -7.27
N LEU A 256 10.22 22.03 -7.03
CA LEU A 256 10.98 21.34 -8.09
C LEU A 256 10.08 20.84 -9.23
N VAL A 257 8.80 20.53 -8.96
CA VAL A 257 7.82 20.14 -10.00
C VAL A 257 7.75 21.19 -11.11
N TYR A 258 7.93 22.47 -10.76
CA TYR A 258 7.85 23.59 -11.71
C TYR A 258 9.22 24.00 -12.28
N PHE A 259 10.22 24.10 -11.41
CA PHE A 259 11.51 24.69 -11.77
C PHE A 259 12.55 23.66 -12.25
N ARG A 260 12.45 22.41 -11.80
CA ARG A 260 13.40 21.32 -12.09
C ARG A 260 12.69 19.98 -12.20
N PRO A 261 11.76 19.80 -13.16
CA PRO A 261 10.94 18.58 -13.26
C PRO A 261 11.78 17.31 -13.45
N GLU A 262 12.97 17.41 -14.05
CA GLU A 262 13.92 16.31 -14.19
C GLU A 262 14.43 15.76 -12.84
N ARG A 263 14.29 16.53 -11.75
CA ARG A 263 14.65 16.12 -10.39
C ARG A 263 13.49 15.51 -9.59
N PHE A 264 12.44 15.06 -10.26
CA PHE A 264 11.27 14.47 -9.57
C PHE A 264 11.64 13.30 -8.64
N LYS A 265 12.76 12.61 -8.88
CA LYS A 265 13.27 11.56 -7.98
C LYS A 265 13.61 12.04 -6.58
N LEU A 266 13.95 13.31 -6.38
CA LEU A 266 14.13 13.90 -5.05
C LEU A 266 12.78 14.04 -4.33
N ILE A 267 11.72 14.41 -5.06
CA ILE A 267 10.37 14.51 -4.50
C ILE A 267 9.85 13.12 -4.14
N GLU A 268 10.07 12.12 -5.01
CA GLU A 268 9.76 10.72 -4.74
C GLU A 268 10.48 10.22 -3.49
N ALA A 269 11.79 10.46 -3.37
CA ALA A 269 12.58 10.07 -2.20
C ALA A 269 12.12 10.77 -0.90
N ALA A 270 11.81 12.07 -0.96
CA ALA A 270 11.27 12.80 0.18
C ALA A 270 9.89 12.27 0.60
N SER A 271 9.04 11.91 -0.35
CA SER A 271 7.73 11.30 -0.05
C SER A 271 7.86 9.89 0.52
N ALA A 272 8.82 9.09 0.05
CA ALA A 272 9.15 7.79 0.65
C ALA A 272 9.65 7.94 2.08
N PHE A 273 10.46 8.98 2.36
CA PHE A 273 10.90 9.31 3.70
C PHE A 273 9.72 9.69 4.62
N VAL A 274 8.75 10.48 4.14
CA VAL A 274 7.51 10.75 4.88
C VAL A 274 6.77 9.45 5.24
N GLY A 275 6.66 8.52 4.29
CA GLY A 275 6.04 7.21 4.52
C GLY A 275 6.81 6.39 5.57
N LEU A 276 8.13 6.39 5.54
CA LEU A 276 8.97 5.73 6.54
C LEU A 276 8.78 6.34 7.93
N VAL A 277 8.82 7.66 8.05
CA VAL A 277 8.57 8.38 9.31
C VAL A 277 7.18 8.06 9.83
N GLN A 278 6.15 8.02 8.98
CA GLN A 278 4.79 7.66 9.37
C GLN A 278 4.74 6.23 9.96
N LEU A 279 5.40 5.26 9.34
CA LEU A 279 5.43 3.88 9.83
C LEU A 279 6.18 3.74 11.17
N LEU A 280 7.17 4.57 11.41
CA LEU A 280 7.99 4.55 12.63
C LEU A 280 7.42 5.42 13.75
N SER A 281 6.59 6.44 13.43
CA SER A 281 6.25 7.53 14.35
C SER A 281 5.68 7.05 15.69
N VAL A 282 4.71 6.13 15.67
CA VAL A 282 4.11 5.59 16.91
C VAL A 282 5.12 4.79 17.72
N THR A 283 5.91 3.96 17.05
CA THR A 283 6.94 3.14 17.73
C THR A 283 8.00 4.03 18.36
N VAL A 284 8.48 5.05 17.66
CA VAL A 284 9.50 5.98 18.17
C VAL A 284 8.92 6.82 19.33
N ASP A 285 7.70 7.35 19.16
CA ASP A 285 7.02 8.15 20.20
C ASP A 285 6.82 7.34 21.51
N HIS A 286 6.59 6.03 21.41
CA HIS A 286 6.43 5.16 22.57
C HIS A 286 7.72 5.06 23.42
N PHE A 287 8.91 5.21 22.81
CA PHE A 287 10.22 5.11 23.50
C PHE A 287 10.86 6.47 23.83
N LEU A 288 10.26 7.59 23.44
CA LEU A 288 10.68 8.95 23.80
C LEU A 288 9.99 9.42 25.08
#